data_6fa60817d17a806d5adef99ad4c3dd4a
#
_entry.id   6fa60817d17a806d5adef99ad4c3dd4a
#
_cell.length_a   1.000
_cell.length_b   1.000
_cell.length_c   1.000
_cell.angle_alpha   90.00
_cell.angle_beta   90.00
_cell.angle_gamma   90.00
#
_symmetry.space_group_name_H-M   'P 1'
#
loop_
_entity.id
_entity.type
_entity.pdbx_description
1 polymer ?
#
loop_
_entity_poly.entity_id
_entity_poly.type
_entity_poly.pdbx_seq_one_letter_code
_entity_poly.pdbx_strand_id
1 'polypeptide(L)'
;IHEFRKLLFMPSELTFGTEYSYDDLGDRSIGYDIHTDQTVHIVGAYLQNEWKTRKWSLLVGGRLDKHNLVDHVIFSPRVNVRFNPSEAVNLRVSYAGGYRAPQAFDEDMHIAIVGGKRVRIRLADDLREERSHSVSLSADLYHTFGKVQTNLLVEGFYTILDDVFALRDMDDAADGGKVKERYNGSGATVRGFNVEGRAAFTRWFELQAGVTLQQSRYKEPEFWSEDAEVPPVRRMFRTPDAYGYFTASFKPVRNFTADLSGTCTGSMLVQHMAGSGVAQDVAVSTPSFFDMNIRLSYDVRIY
;
A
#
# COMPACT_ATOMS: atom_id res chain seq x y z
N ILE A 1 -17.60 -11.61 -18.27
CA ILE A 1 -16.45 -11.78 -19.16
C ILE A 1 -16.95 -12.21 -20.53
N HIS A 2 -16.45 -11.61 -21.59
CA HIS A 2 -16.78 -11.97 -22.96
C HIS A 2 -15.52 -12.08 -23.81
N GLU A 3 -15.36 -13.19 -24.52
CA GLU A 3 -14.21 -13.46 -25.39
C GLU A 3 -14.54 -13.14 -26.83
N PHE A 4 -13.67 -12.38 -27.49
CA PHE A 4 -13.75 -12.08 -28.92
C PHE A 4 -12.61 -12.78 -29.66
N ARG A 5 -12.92 -13.48 -30.73
CA ARG A 5 -11.87 -14.06 -31.61
C ARG A 5 -10.97 -12.96 -32.19
N LYS A 6 -11.51 -11.79 -32.44
CA LYS A 6 -10.78 -10.59 -32.85
C LYS A 6 -11.62 -9.36 -32.53
N LEU A 7 -11.08 -8.44 -31.73
CA LEU A 7 -11.60 -7.10 -31.51
C LEU A 7 -10.50 -6.11 -31.87
N LEU A 8 -10.76 -5.22 -32.84
CA LEU A 8 -9.79 -4.32 -33.46
C LEU A 8 -8.68 -5.06 -34.18
N PHE A 9 -7.63 -5.51 -33.50
CA PHE A 9 -6.40 -6.04 -34.10
C PHE A 9 -5.97 -7.43 -33.60
N MET A 10 -6.42 -7.87 -32.42
CA MET A 10 -6.06 -9.15 -31.80
C MET A 10 -7.26 -9.84 -31.13
N PRO A 11 -7.14 -11.14 -30.82
CA PRO A 11 -8.06 -11.79 -29.89
C PRO A 11 -8.09 -11.04 -28.57
N SER A 12 -9.27 -10.92 -27.97
CA SER A 12 -9.42 -10.14 -26.75
C SER A 12 -10.45 -10.72 -25.81
N GLU A 13 -10.30 -10.33 -24.55
CA GLU A 13 -11.22 -10.64 -23.45
C GLU A 13 -11.72 -9.34 -22.85
N LEU A 14 -13.02 -9.10 -22.93
CA LEU A 14 -13.71 -7.96 -22.33
C LEU A 14 -14.29 -8.36 -20.98
N THR A 15 -13.92 -7.62 -19.96
CA THR A 15 -14.46 -7.79 -18.60
C THR A 15 -15.15 -6.51 -18.17
N PHE A 16 -16.36 -6.64 -17.65
CA PHE A 16 -17.09 -5.54 -17.02
C PHE A 16 -17.72 -6.01 -15.73
N GLY A 17 -17.98 -5.09 -14.83
CA GLY A 17 -18.68 -5.37 -13.59
C GLY A 17 -19.09 -4.10 -12.88
N THR A 18 -20.00 -4.29 -11.93
CA THR A 18 -20.46 -3.25 -11.01
C THR A 18 -20.28 -3.75 -9.58
N GLU A 19 -20.09 -2.82 -8.69
CA GLU A 19 -19.89 -3.08 -7.26
C GLU A 19 -20.66 -2.05 -6.45
N TYR A 20 -21.26 -2.49 -5.36
CA TYR A 20 -21.79 -1.63 -4.33
C TYR A 20 -21.14 -2.00 -3.00
N SER A 21 -20.55 -1.02 -2.34
CA SER A 21 -19.97 -1.16 -1.00
C SER A 21 -20.71 -0.27 -0.03
N TYR A 22 -21.03 -0.81 1.13
CA TYR A 22 -21.62 -0.11 2.26
C TYR A 22 -20.77 -0.40 3.49
N ASP A 23 -20.37 0.66 4.18
CA ASP A 23 -19.64 0.58 5.44
C ASP A 23 -20.24 1.57 6.44
N ASP A 24 -20.50 1.11 7.65
CA ASP A 24 -21.08 1.90 8.73
C ASP A 24 -20.20 1.74 9.97
N LEU A 25 -19.49 2.80 10.29
CA LEU A 25 -18.49 2.83 11.33
C LEU A 25 -18.92 3.78 12.44
N GLY A 26 -19.07 3.26 13.64
CA GLY A 26 -19.30 4.04 14.86
C GLY A 26 -18.19 3.81 15.87
N ASP A 27 -17.50 4.86 16.28
CA ASP A 27 -16.48 4.81 17.33
C ASP A 27 -16.88 5.65 18.54
N ARG A 28 -16.67 5.07 19.73
CA ARG A 28 -16.98 5.71 21.01
C ARG A 28 -15.78 5.67 21.94
N SER A 29 -15.18 6.82 22.15
CA SER A 29 -14.15 6.99 23.16
C SER A 29 -14.79 7.37 24.50
N ILE A 30 -15.14 6.37 25.32
CA ILE A 30 -15.93 6.52 26.56
C ILE A 30 -15.23 7.46 27.56
N GLY A 31 -13.89 7.40 27.66
CA GLY A 31 -13.11 8.24 28.56
C GLY A 31 -13.08 9.72 28.20
N TYR A 32 -13.41 10.06 26.97
CA TYR A 32 -13.35 11.44 26.45
C TYR A 32 -14.70 11.96 25.97
N ASP A 33 -15.76 11.14 26.04
CA ASP A 33 -17.09 11.46 25.52
C ASP A 33 -17.05 11.92 24.04
N ILE A 34 -16.23 11.24 23.24
CA ILE A 34 -16.13 11.46 21.79
C ILE A 34 -16.92 10.37 21.08
N HIS A 35 -17.75 10.81 20.14
CA HIS A 35 -18.53 9.98 19.24
C HIS A 35 -18.17 10.33 17.82
N THR A 36 -17.84 9.34 17.02
CA THR A 36 -17.58 9.54 15.59
C THR A 36 -18.33 8.47 14.82
N ASP A 37 -19.30 8.89 14.04
CA ASP A 37 -20.08 8.02 13.16
C ASP A 37 -19.77 8.40 11.71
N GLN A 38 -19.52 7.40 10.87
CA GLN A 38 -19.31 7.59 9.44
C GLN A 38 -19.96 6.47 8.64
N THR A 39 -20.85 6.83 7.74
CA THR A 39 -21.47 5.91 6.79
C THR A 39 -20.89 6.16 5.40
N VAL A 40 -20.41 5.12 4.76
CA VAL A 40 -19.81 5.16 3.42
C VAL A 40 -20.65 4.32 2.46
N HIS A 41 -20.99 4.93 1.31
CA HIS A 41 -21.63 4.28 0.18
C HIS A 41 -20.77 4.49 -1.06
N ILE A 42 -20.41 3.41 -1.75
CA ILE A 42 -19.67 3.47 -2.99
C ILE A 42 -20.42 2.66 -4.05
N VAL A 43 -20.75 3.29 -5.16
CA VAL A 43 -21.23 2.62 -6.36
C VAL A 43 -20.14 2.68 -7.40
N GLY A 44 -19.63 1.53 -7.81
CA GLY A 44 -18.54 1.40 -8.77
C GLY A 44 -18.98 0.65 -10.03
N ALA A 45 -18.42 1.05 -11.17
CA ALA A 45 -18.49 0.30 -12.41
C ALA A 45 -17.13 0.28 -13.08
N TYR A 46 -16.74 -0.87 -13.62
CA TYR A 46 -15.47 -1.00 -14.33
C TYR A 46 -15.64 -1.69 -15.66
N LEU A 47 -14.79 -1.31 -16.59
CA LEU A 47 -14.67 -1.91 -17.91
C LEU A 47 -13.19 -2.04 -18.24
N GLN A 48 -12.78 -3.24 -18.68
CA GLN A 48 -11.43 -3.47 -19.17
C GLN A 48 -11.43 -4.44 -20.35
N ASN A 49 -10.50 -4.27 -21.25
CA ASN A 49 -10.25 -5.20 -22.33
C ASN A 49 -8.79 -5.62 -22.36
N GLU A 50 -8.53 -6.91 -22.46
CA GLU A 50 -7.20 -7.48 -22.66
C GLU A 50 -7.10 -8.04 -24.07
N TRP A 51 -6.22 -7.49 -24.89
CA TRP A 51 -5.79 -8.06 -26.18
C TRP A 51 -4.57 -8.92 -25.92
N LYS A 52 -4.62 -10.20 -26.27
CA LYS A 52 -3.50 -11.08 -25.98
C LYS A 52 -3.14 -12.05 -27.11
N THR A 53 -1.85 -12.26 -27.23
CA THR A 53 -1.22 -13.28 -28.04
C THR A 53 -0.24 -14.09 -27.19
N ARG A 54 0.44 -15.06 -27.77
CA ARG A 54 1.48 -15.80 -27.05
C ARG A 54 2.60 -14.91 -26.52
N LYS A 55 2.99 -13.86 -27.28
CA LYS A 55 4.12 -12.97 -26.92
C LYS A 55 3.69 -11.66 -26.29
N TRP A 56 2.52 -11.13 -26.65
CA TRP A 56 2.06 -9.82 -26.21
C TRP A 56 0.72 -9.89 -25.51
N SER A 57 0.57 -9.07 -24.48
CA SER A 57 -0.72 -8.76 -23.91
C SER A 57 -0.77 -7.24 -23.65
N LEU A 58 -1.89 -6.62 -24.03
CA LEU A 58 -2.23 -5.25 -23.74
C LEU A 58 -3.57 -5.23 -23.02
N LEU A 59 -3.58 -4.81 -21.77
CA LEU A 59 -4.78 -4.56 -20.99
C LEU A 59 -4.99 -3.05 -20.87
N VAL A 60 -6.18 -2.59 -21.21
CA VAL A 60 -6.62 -1.20 -20.99
C VAL A 60 -7.97 -1.26 -20.31
N GLY A 61 -8.13 -0.48 -19.25
CA GLY A 61 -9.37 -0.43 -18.51
C GLY A 61 -9.49 0.83 -17.67
N GLY A 62 -10.64 0.98 -17.07
CA GLY A 62 -10.93 2.04 -16.12
C GLY A 62 -12.09 1.68 -15.22
N ARG A 63 -12.11 2.32 -14.09
CA ARG A 63 -13.17 2.23 -13.11
C ARG A 63 -13.73 3.62 -12.82
N LEU A 64 -15.03 3.71 -12.69
CA LEU A 64 -15.76 4.89 -12.27
C LEU A 64 -16.40 4.58 -10.93
N ASP A 65 -16.14 5.41 -9.93
CA ASP A 65 -16.72 5.30 -8.60
C ASP A 65 -17.47 6.56 -8.23
N LYS A 66 -18.68 6.42 -7.71
CA LYS A 66 -19.40 7.47 -7.01
C LYS A 66 -19.41 7.15 -5.53
N HIS A 67 -18.69 7.97 -4.78
CA HIS A 67 -18.58 7.91 -3.33
C HIS A 67 -19.48 8.97 -2.70
N ASN A 68 -20.19 8.67 -1.60
CA ASN A 68 -21.09 9.65 -0.96
C ASN A 68 -20.35 10.85 -0.33
N LEU A 69 -19.08 10.67 0.06
CA LEU A 69 -18.25 11.75 0.63
C LEU A 69 -17.49 12.56 -0.44
N VAL A 70 -17.73 12.32 -1.73
CA VAL A 70 -17.08 13.02 -2.84
C VAL A 70 -18.14 13.45 -3.85
N ASP A 71 -18.16 14.73 -4.20
CA ASP A 71 -19.22 15.32 -5.01
C ASP A 71 -19.23 14.87 -6.47
N HIS A 72 -18.08 14.47 -7.01
CA HIS A 72 -17.95 14.04 -8.40
C HIS A 72 -17.71 12.54 -8.54
N VAL A 73 -17.76 12.04 -9.75
CA VAL A 73 -17.39 10.67 -10.10
C VAL A 73 -15.88 10.58 -10.24
N ILE A 74 -15.29 9.61 -9.57
CA ILE A 74 -13.84 9.38 -9.58
C ILE A 74 -13.51 8.38 -10.68
N PHE A 75 -12.53 8.72 -11.53
CA PHE A 75 -12.04 7.85 -12.58
C PHE A 75 -10.66 7.29 -12.26
N SER A 76 -10.52 5.97 -12.27
CA SER A 76 -9.28 5.23 -12.02
C SER A 76 -8.87 4.44 -13.25
N PRO A 77 -7.95 4.95 -14.09
CA PRO A 77 -7.44 4.28 -15.28
C PRO A 77 -6.45 3.17 -14.95
N ARG A 78 -6.37 2.17 -15.83
CA ARG A 78 -5.38 1.10 -15.77
C ARG A 78 -4.90 0.69 -17.15
N VAL A 79 -3.58 0.60 -17.32
CA VAL A 79 -2.94 0.09 -18.54
C VAL A 79 -1.84 -0.89 -18.12
N ASN A 80 -1.78 -2.04 -18.78
CA ASN A 80 -0.72 -3.01 -18.57
C ASN A 80 -0.27 -3.57 -19.93
N VAL A 81 1.01 -3.53 -20.20
CA VAL A 81 1.64 -4.12 -21.37
C VAL A 81 2.58 -5.20 -20.91
N ARG A 82 2.39 -6.42 -21.42
CA ARG A 82 3.28 -7.55 -21.19
C ARG A 82 3.90 -8.00 -22.50
N PHE A 83 5.20 -8.29 -22.46
CA PHE A 83 5.94 -8.85 -23.56
C PHE A 83 6.75 -10.07 -23.11
N ASN A 84 6.51 -11.20 -23.73
CA ASN A 84 7.22 -12.47 -23.51
C ASN A 84 8.10 -12.77 -24.70
N PRO A 85 9.36 -12.28 -24.76
CA PRO A 85 10.28 -12.60 -25.88
C PRO A 85 10.58 -14.10 -25.93
N SER A 86 10.60 -14.78 -24.81
CA SER A 86 10.76 -16.22 -24.68
C SER A 86 9.88 -16.76 -23.53
N GLU A 87 9.88 -18.07 -23.32
CA GLU A 87 9.21 -18.70 -22.19
C GLU A 87 9.92 -18.41 -20.84
N ALA A 88 11.19 -18.03 -20.90
CA ALA A 88 12.02 -17.74 -19.77
C ALA A 88 12.01 -16.26 -19.34
N VAL A 89 11.41 -15.38 -20.14
CA VAL A 89 11.45 -13.92 -19.90
C VAL A 89 10.07 -13.30 -20.05
N ASN A 90 9.62 -12.61 -19.02
CA ASN A 90 8.40 -11.83 -19.01
C ASN A 90 8.75 -10.38 -18.64
N LEU A 91 8.49 -9.46 -19.56
CA LEU A 91 8.64 -8.02 -19.33
C LEU A 91 7.27 -7.40 -19.19
N ARG A 92 7.10 -6.49 -18.23
CA ARG A 92 5.84 -5.80 -17.99
C ARG A 92 6.05 -4.32 -17.69
N VAL A 93 5.20 -3.50 -18.30
CA VAL A 93 5.02 -2.10 -17.94
C VAL A 93 3.59 -1.91 -17.50
N SER A 94 3.36 -1.28 -16.36
CA SER A 94 2.03 -0.98 -15.86
C SER A 94 1.89 0.47 -15.45
N TYR A 95 0.67 0.99 -15.65
CA TYR A 95 0.22 2.25 -15.12
C TYR A 95 -1.14 2.02 -14.46
N ALA A 96 -1.33 2.59 -13.27
CA ALA A 96 -2.60 2.57 -12.57
C ALA A 96 -2.84 3.90 -11.85
N GLY A 97 -4.04 4.43 -12.00
CA GLY A 97 -4.59 5.47 -11.14
C GLY A 97 -5.36 4.84 -9.98
N GLY A 98 -5.30 5.48 -8.81
CA GLY A 98 -6.06 5.10 -7.62
C GLY A 98 -6.50 6.33 -6.84
N TYR A 99 -7.36 6.12 -5.84
CA TYR A 99 -7.79 7.19 -4.95
C TYR A 99 -8.03 6.66 -3.53
N ARG A 100 -8.02 7.57 -2.56
CA ARG A 100 -8.50 7.38 -1.20
C ARG A 100 -9.50 8.49 -0.86
N ALA A 101 -10.73 8.10 -0.55
CA ALA A 101 -11.77 9.06 -0.18
C ALA A 101 -11.51 9.65 1.22
N PRO A 102 -12.07 10.85 1.53
CA PRO A 102 -12.02 11.40 2.87
C PRO A 102 -12.58 10.42 3.91
N GLN A 103 -11.86 10.26 5.02
CA GLN A 103 -12.27 9.39 6.12
C GLN A 103 -12.16 10.16 7.43
N ALA A 104 -13.19 10.04 8.28
CA ALA A 104 -13.16 10.59 9.63
C ALA A 104 -12.20 9.82 10.54
N PHE A 105 -11.95 8.54 10.21
CA PHE A 105 -11.04 7.65 10.93
C PHE A 105 -9.73 7.52 10.19
N ASP A 106 -8.64 7.55 10.94
CA ASP A 106 -7.29 7.35 10.43
C ASP A 106 -6.48 6.53 11.43
N GLU A 107 -5.42 5.89 10.96
CA GLU A 107 -4.43 5.20 11.79
C GLU A 107 -3.82 6.11 12.87
N ASP A 108 -3.81 7.42 12.62
CA ASP A 108 -3.29 8.44 13.54
C ASP A 108 -4.19 8.72 14.75
N MET A 109 -5.43 8.27 14.78
CA MET A 109 -6.33 8.45 15.93
C MET A 109 -5.78 7.88 17.24
N HIS A 110 -5.01 6.80 17.18
CA HIS A 110 -4.37 6.22 18.35
C HIS A 110 -3.23 7.09 18.90
N ILE A 111 -2.61 7.95 18.09
CA ILE A 111 -1.53 8.84 18.49
C ILE A 111 -2.05 10.12 19.12
N ALA A 112 -3.22 10.57 18.73
CA ALA A 112 -3.86 11.76 19.27
C ALA A 112 -4.21 11.65 20.78
N ILE A 113 -4.13 10.45 21.37
CA ILE A 113 -4.41 10.19 22.79
C ILE A 113 -3.12 10.17 23.63
N VAL A 114 -1.94 10.17 23.02
CA VAL A 114 -0.66 10.21 23.75
C VAL A 114 -0.49 11.56 24.43
N GLY A 115 -0.45 11.58 25.75
CA GLY A 115 -0.35 12.79 26.57
C GLY A 115 -1.64 13.22 27.28
N GLY A 116 -2.73 12.44 27.18
CA GLY A 116 -3.97 12.67 27.95
C GLY A 116 -4.81 13.87 27.51
N LYS A 117 -4.48 14.51 26.39
CA LYS A 117 -5.27 15.61 25.83
C LYS A 117 -6.32 15.06 24.85
N ARG A 118 -7.52 15.58 24.95
CA ARG A 118 -8.62 15.28 24.03
C ARG A 118 -8.35 15.95 22.69
N VAL A 119 -8.30 15.16 21.61
CA VAL A 119 -8.13 15.68 20.25
C VAL A 119 -9.35 15.30 19.41
N ARG A 120 -9.97 16.28 18.78
CA ARG A 120 -11.05 16.08 17.80
C ARG A 120 -10.52 16.35 16.40
N ILE A 121 -10.80 15.44 15.47
CA ILE A 121 -10.47 15.63 14.06
C ILE A 121 -11.73 16.11 13.33
N ARG A 122 -11.62 17.25 12.67
CA ARG A 122 -12.62 17.80 11.77
C ARG A 122 -12.14 17.64 10.33
N LEU A 123 -13.04 17.38 9.41
CA LEU A 123 -12.75 17.39 7.97
C LEU A 123 -12.92 18.81 7.45
N ALA A 124 -11.99 19.28 6.62
CA ALA A 124 -12.12 20.56 5.92
C ALA A 124 -13.31 20.53 4.96
N ASP A 125 -14.01 21.64 4.82
CA ASP A 125 -15.20 21.74 3.99
C ASP A 125 -14.91 21.52 2.50
N ASP A 126 -13.66 21.74 2.07
CA ASP A 126 -13.15 21.56 0.70
C ASP A 126 -12.29 20.31 0.53
N LEU A 127 -12.34 19.38 1.51
CA LEU A 127 -11.55 18.16 1.48
C LEU A 127 -11.94 17.27 0.31
N ARG A 128 -10.96 16.95 -0.53
CA ARG A 128 -11.09 16.10 -1.70
C ARG A 128 -10.43 14.75 -1.45
N GLU A 129 -10.69 13.79 -2.32
CA GLU A 129 -9.97 12.52 -2.31
C GLU A 129 -8.47 12.71 -2.60
N GLU A 130 -7.63 11.90 -1.97
CA GLU A 130 -6.25 11.72 -2.41
C GLU A 130 -6.22 10.94 -3.71
N ARG A 131 -5.30 11.27 -4.59
CA ARG A 131 -5.10 10.58 -5.86
C ARG A 131 -3.71 10.00 -5.96
N SER A 132 -3.60 8.84 -6.60
CA SER A 132 -2.32 8.21 -6.89
C SER A 132 -2.17 7.90 -8.37
N HIS A 133 -0.94 8.05 -8.86
CA HIS A 133 -0.53 7.67 -10.21
C HIS A 133 0.74 6.84 -10.10
N SER A 134 0.63 5.55 -10.41
CA SER A 134 1.73 4.60 -10.28
C SER A 134 2.16 4.07 -11.64
N VAL A 135 3.46 4.09 -11.90
CA VAL A 135 4.09 3.42 -13.04
C VAL A 135 5.06 2.38 -12.51
N SER A 136 5.05 1.18 -13.08
CA SER A 136 6.07 0.17 -12.80
C SER A 136 6.58 -0.50 -14.06
N LEU A 137 7.84 -0.91 -14.01
CA LEU A 137 8.53 -1.71 -15.02
C LEU A 137 9.12 -2.94 -14.34
N SER A 138 8.76 -4.14 -14.79
CA SER A 138 9.29 -5.38 -14.23
C SER A 138 9.82 -6.33 -15.28
N ALA A 139 10.83 -7.08 -14.87
CA ALA A 139 11.38 -8.22 -15.60
C ALA A 139 11.32 -9.45 -14.72
N ASP A 140 10.67 -10.50 -15.20
CA ASP A 140 10.50 -11.77 -14.53
C ASP A 140 11.24 -12.85 -15.33
N LEU A 141 12.30 -13.40 -14.75
CA LEU A 141 13.29 -14.24 -15.41
C LEU A 141 13.25 -15.64 -14.82
N TYR A 142 13.07 -16.65 -15.67
CA TYR A 142 13.05 -18.06 -15.30
C TYR A 142 14.28 -18.77 -15.87
N HIS A 143 14.99 -19.49 -15.04
CA HIS A 143 16.13 -20.28 -15.49
C HIS A 143 16.25 -21.58 -14.69
N THR A 144 16.76 -22.64 -15.34
CA THR A 144 17.05 -23.90 -14.68
C THR A 144 18.55 -24.18 -14.73
N PHE A 145 19.20 -24.15 -13.57
CA PHE A 145 20.63 -24.48 -13.41
C PHE A 145 20.76 -25.96 -13.00
N GLY A 146 20.96 -26.80 -13.99
CA GLY A 146 20.96 -28.28 -13.77
C GLY A 146 19.61 -28.79 -13.28
N LYS A 147 19.46 -29.04 -11.97
CA LYS A 147 18.21 -29.49 -11.35
C LYS A 147 17.51 -28.37 -10.54
N VAL A 148 18.15 -27.23 -10.39
CA VAL A 148 17.63 -26.10 -9.60
C VAL A 148 16.78 -25.20 -10.50
N GLN A 149 15.50 -25.12 -10.23
CA GLN A 149 14.62 -24.17 -10.90
C GLN A 149 14.68 -22.83 -10.17
N THR A 150 14.92 -21.77 -10.93
CA THR A 150 15.02 -20.42 -10.38
C THR A 150 14.09 -19.45 -11.08
N ASN A 151 13.63 -18.48 -10.31
CA ASN A 151 12.92 -17.31 -10.80
C ASN A 151 13.53 -16.07 -10.14
N LEU A 152 13.73 -15.03 -10.92
CA LEU A 152 14.19 -13.71 -10.47
C LEU A 152 13.24 -12.64 -11.01
N LEU A 153 12.58 -11.92 -10.13
CA LEU A 153 11.79 -10.74 -10.42
C LEU A 153 12.58 -9.49 -10.03
N VAL A 154 12.69 -8.54 -10.95
CA VAL A 154 13.19 -7.20 -10.69
C VAL A 154 12.13 -6.22 -11.16
N GLU A 155 11.74 -5.30 -10.29
CA GLU A 155 10.76 -4.26 -10.58
C GLU A 155 11.26 -2.90 -10.13
N GLY A 156 11.13 -1.89 -10.98
CA GLY A 156 11.26 -0.49 -10.62
C GLY A 156 9.87 0.16 -10.60
N PHE A 157 9.59 0.99 -9.60
CA PHE A 157 8.31 1.68 -9.47
C PHE A 157 8.47 3.16 -9.14
N TYR A 158 7.49 3.94 -9.58
CA TYR A 158 7.36 5.36 -9.28
C TYR A 158 5.88 5.70 -9.08
N THR A 159 5.53 6.21 -7.90
CA THR A 159 4.19 6.61 -7.53
C THR A 159 4.18 8.08 -7.13
N ILE A 160 3.27 8.83 -7.72
CA ILE A 160 2.93 10.19 -7.30
C ILE A 160 1.64 10.11 -6.49
N LEU A 161 1.64 10.77 -5.35
CA LEU A 161 0.46 10.99 -4.52
C LEU A 161 0.13 12.48 -4.58
N ASP A 162 -1.09 12.80 -4.96
CA ASP A 162 -1.61 14.16 -5.02
C ASP A 162 -2.70 14.33 -3.95
N ASP A 163 -2.85 15.55 -3.44
CA ASP A 163 -3.86 15.90 -2.44
C ASP A 163 -3.79 15.02 -1.17
N VAL A 164 -2.58 14.63 -0.73
CA VAL A 164 -2.35 13.75 0.44
C VAL A 164 -2.96 14.38 1.68
N PHE A 165 -3.66 13.59 2.48
CA PHE A 165 -4.27 14.09 3.71
C PHE A 165 -3.20 14.49 4.73
N ALA A 166 -3.33 15.72 5.22
CA ALA A 166 -2.52 16.30 6.27
C ALA A 166 -3.41 16.84 7.39
N LEU A 167 -2.85 17.06 8.56
CA LEU A 167 -3.54 17.62 9.71
C LEU A 167 -2.93 18.98 10.04
N ARG A 168 -3.79 19.96 10.30
CA ARG A 168 -3.39 21.27 10.85
C ARG A 168 -4.12 21.55 12.14
N ASP A 169 -3.47 22.27 13.03
CA ASP A 169 -4.08 22.71 14.28
C ASP A 169 -5.09 23.82 14.04
N MET A 170 -6.20 23.73 14.74
CA MET A 170 -7.25 24.74 14.80
C MET A 170 -7.29 25.35 16.21
N ASP A 171 -8.05 26.41 16.40
CA ASP A 171 -8.32 26.95 17.73
C ASP A 171 -8.87 25.86 18.66
N ASP A 172 -8.43 25.87 19.91
CA ASP A 172 -8.88 24.91 20.92
C ASP A 172 -10.41 25.00 21.09
N ALA A 173 -11.03 23.84 21.31
CA ALA A 173 -12.46 23.80 21.60
C ALA A 173 -12.77 24.52 22.94
N ALA A 174 -13.99 25.03 23.07
CA ALA A 174 -14.45 25.75 24.26
C ALA A 174 -14.34 24.92 25.55
N ASP A 175 -14.24 23.60 25.45
CA ASP A 175 -14.04 22.63 26.54
C ASP A 175 -12.55 22.34 26.84
N GLY A 176 -11.61 23.07 26.20
CA GLY A 176 -10.17 22.90 26.38
C GLY A 176 -9.57 21.71 25.62
N GLY A 177 -10.36 21.03 24.77
CA GLY A 177 -9.88 19.98 23.89
C GLY A 177 -9.22 20.56 22.65
N LYS A 178 -8.18 19.91 22.13
CA LYS A 178 -7.56 20.28 20.85
C LYS A 178 -8.43 19.90 19.67
N VAL A 179 -8.45 20.75 18.66
CA VAL A 179 -9.12 20.48 17.38
C VAL A 179 -8.07 20.47 16.29
N LYS A 180 -8.05 19.41 15.50
CA LYS A 180 -7.24 19.31 14.28
C LYS A 180 -8.16 19.22 13.07
N GLU A 181 -7.79 19.88 11.99
CA GLU A 181 -8.51 19.82 10.74
C GLU A 181 -7.71 19.00 9.72
N ARG A 182 -8.36 18.02 9.11
CA ARG A 182 -7.81 17.26 8.00
C ARG A 182 -8.07 18.03 6.71
N TYR A 183 -7.01 18.25 5.94
CA TYR A 183 -7.03 18.96 4.67
C TYR A 183 -6.13 18.27 3.63
N ASN A 184 -6.20 18.68 2.37
CA ASN A 184 -5.32 18.19 1.32
C ASN A 184 -3.98 18.95 1.33
N GLY A 185 -2.89 18.25 1.63
CA GLY A 185 -1.54 18.78 1.59
C GLY A 185 -0.91 18.73 0.19
N SER A 186 0.40 19.01 0.12
CA SER A 186 1.13 19.17 -1.14
C SER A 186 1.35 17.90 -1.96
N GLY A 187 1.05 16.74 -1.40
CA GLY A 187 1.29 15.45 -2.01
C GLY A 187 2.67 14.86 -1.69
N ALA A 188 2.94 13.69 -2.25
CA ALA A 188 4.16 12.93 -2.00
C ALA A 188 4.61 12.13 -3.23
N THR A 189 5.83 11.62 -3.19
CA THR A 189 6.37 10.69 -4.18
C THR A 189 6.96 9.48 -3.48
N VAL A 190 6.69 8.29 -4.03
CA VAL A 190 7.29 7.02 -3.60
C VAL A 190 7.94 6.36 -4.81
N ARG A 191 9.22 6.03 -4.71
CA ARG A 191 9.96 5.39 -5.80
C ARG A 191 10.93 4.37 -5.25
N GLY A 192 11.18 3.32 -6.01
CA GLY A 192 12.08 2.28 -5.55
C GLY A 192 12.23 1.12 -6.49
N PHE A 193 12.87 0.08 -5.96
CA PHE A 193 13.12 -1.17 -6.63
C PHE A 193 12.74 -2.34 -5.73
N ASN A 194 12.08 -3.33 -6.32
CA ASN A 194 11.85 -4.65 -5.73
C ASN A 194 12.74 -5.66 -6.43
N VAL A 195 13.39 -6.51 -5.67
CA VAL A 195 14.10 -7.68 -6.19
C VAL A 195 13.64 -8.89 -5.41
N GLU A 196 13.12 -9.88 -6.09
CA GLU A 196 12.65 -11.12 -5.50
C GLU A 196 13.28 -12.31 -6.23
N GLY A 197 13.82 -13.24 -5.47
CA GLY A 197 14.39 -14.48 -5.96
C GLY A 197 13.71 -15.69 -5.36
N ARG A 198 13.44 -16.71 -6.19
CA ARG A 198 12.95 -18.00 -5.78
C ARG A 198 13.82 -19.11 -6.38
N ALA A 199 14.20 -20.10 -5.58
CA ALA A 199 15.00 -21.23 -6.01
C ALA A 199 14.45 -22.53 -5.41
N ALA A 200 14.02 -23.47 -6.27
CA ALA A 200 13.68 -24.83 -5.90
C ALA A 200 14.92 -25.71 -6.11
N PHE A 201 15.72 -25.90 -5.05
CA PHE A 201 16.96 -26.66 -5.09
C PHE A 201 16.73 -28.17 -5.27
N THR A 202 15.66 -28.63 -4.63
CA THR A 202 15.26 -30.04 -4.65
C THR A 202 13.73 -30.14 -4.52
N ARG A 203 13.18 -31.37 -4.62
CA ARG A 203 11.75 -31.60 -4.35
C ARG A 203 11.34 -31.33 -2.90
N TRP A 204 12.29 -31.27 -1.99
CA TRP A 204 12.06 -31.11 -0.56
C TRP A 204 12.57 -29.79 0.00
N PHE A 205 13.27 -28.96 -0.81
CA PHE A 205 13.77 -27.65 -0.35
C PHE A 205 13.58 -26.56 -1.39
N GLU A 206 12.92 -25.48 -0.97
CA GLU A 206 12.69 -24.26 -1.72
C GLU A 206 13.04 -23.04 -0.86
N LEU A 207 13.65 -22.04 -1.47
CA LEU A 207 13.95 -20.75 -0.85
C LEU A 207 13.35 -19.64 -1.70
N GLN A 208 12.68 -18.71 -1.05
CA GLN A 208 12.24 -17.44 -1.63
C GLN A 208 12.76 -16.29 -0.74
N ALA A 209 13.26 -15.22 -1.34
CA ALA A 209 13.66 -14.03 -0.63
C ALA A 209 13.41 -12.80 -1.51
N GLY A 210 13.06 -11.70 -0.85
CA GLY A 210 12.81 -10.43 -1.52
C GLY A 210 13.32 -9.25 -0.70
N VAL A 211 13.72 -8.20 -1.41
CA VAL A 211 14.12 -6.93 -0.83
C VAL A 211 13.50 -5.78 -1.61
N THR A 212 13.01 -4.79 -0.89
CA THR A 212 12.55 -3.51 -1.41
C THR A 212 13.47 -2.41 -0.91
N LEU A 213 13.95 -1.60 -1.83
CA LEU A 213 14.65 -0.34 -1.55
C LEU A 213 13.80 0.79 -2.11
N GLN A 214 13.42 1.73 -1.26
CA GLN A 214 12.54 2.81 -1.67
C GLN A 214 12.90 4.15 -1.04
N GLN A 215 12.36 5.20 -1.62
CA GLN A 215 12.39 6.55 -1.09
C GLN A 215 10.98 7.13 -1.12
N SER A 216 10.47 7.56 0.04
CA SER A 216 9.15 8.18 0.20
C SER A 216 9.33 9.59 0.73
N ARG A 217 8.87 10.60 -0.05
CA ARG A 217 9.08 12.01 0.28
C ARG A 217 7.88 12.86 -0.05
N TYR A 218 7.55 13.76 0.86
CA TYR A 218 6.62 14.86 0.58
C TYR A 218 7.19 15.77 -0.52
N LYS A 219 6.32 16.32 -1.36
CA LYS A 219 6.71 17.31 -2.40
C LYS A 219 7.27 18.58 -1.78
N GLU A 220 6.65 19.01 -0.68
CA GLU A 220 7.10 20.13 0.16
C GLU A 220 7.36 19.64 1.59
N PRO A 221 8.17 20.37 2.38
CA PRO A 221 8.38 20.01 3.77
C PRO A 221 7.06 20.01 4.55
N GLU A 222 6.79 18.92 5.28
CA GLU A 222 5.60 18.78 6.12
C GLU A 222 5.88 19.28 7.53
N PHE A 223 5.04 20.20 7.99
CA PHE A 223 5.03 20.69 9.38
C PHE A 223 4.19 19.72 10.21
N TRP A 224 4.83 18.97 11.06
CA TRP A 224 4.22 17.87 11.81
C TRP A 224 4.10 18.12 13.32
N SER A 225 4.69 19.21 13.82
CA SER A 225 4.67 19.66 15.21
C SER A 225 3.98 21.00 15.33
N GLU A 226 3.35 21.26 16.48
CA GLU A 226 2.81 22.58 16.86
C GLU A 226 3.93 23.56 17.24
N ASP A 227 5.11 23.06 17.60
CA ASP A 227 6.26 23.86 17.96
C ASP A 227 6.95 24.37 16.70
N ALA A 228 6.92 25.69 16.49
CA ALA A 228 7.55 26.34 15.34
C ALA A 228 9.09 26.19 15.31
N GLU A 229 9.72 25.81 16.41
CA GLU A 229 11.15 25.52 16.47
C GLU A 229 11.50 24.13 15.92
N VAL A 230 10.50 23.22 15.79
CA VAL A 230 10.70 21.89 15.24
C VAL A 230 10.73 21.96 13.72
N PRO A 231 11.84 21.53 13.09
CA PRO A 231 11.98 21.64 11.65
C PRO A 231 11.00 20.72 10.90
N PRO A 232 10.42 21.21 9.80
CA PRO A 232 9.57 20.39 8.94
C PRO A 232 10.39 19.29 8.25
N VAL A 233 9.75 18.20 7.87
CA VAL A 233 10.39 17.04 7.27
C VAL A 233 9.89 16.78 5.85
N ARG A 234 10.77 16.30 4.97
CA ARG A 234 10.39 15.81 3.64
C ARG A 234 10.27 14.29 3.57
N ARG A 235 10.94 13.56 4.48
CA ARG A 235 10.83 12.11 4.56
C ARG A 235 9.48 11.75 5.18
N MET A 236 8.73 10.86 4.52
CA MET A 236 7.46 10.40 5.07
C MET A 236 7.69 9.61 6.36
N PHE A 237 6.84 9.86 7.34
CA PHE A 237 6.86 9.10 8.60
C PHE A 237 6.39 7.66 8.39
N ARG A 238 6.85 6.76 9.27
CA ARG A 238 6.47 5.35 9.34
C ARG A 238 6.67 4.58 8.04
N THR A 239 7.58 5.07 7.19
CA THR A 239 7.88 4.45 5.91
C THR A 239 9.37 4.08 5.88
N PRO A 240 9.73 2.78 5.97
CA PRO A 240 11.11 2.35 5.89
C PRO A 240 11.66 2.51 4.48
N ASP A 241 12.93 2.91 4.35
CA ASP A 241 13.59 3.02 3.05
C ASP A 241 14.06 1.65 2.52
N ALA A 242 14.17 0.65 3.40
CA ALA A 242 14.56 -0.72 3.05
C ALA A 242 13.78 -1.72 3.89
N TYR A 243 13.26 -2.76 3.26
CA TYR A 243 12.67 -3.91 3.95
C TYR A 243 12.78 -5.16 3.08
N GLY A 244 12.64 -6.31 3.70
CA GLY A 244 12.74 -7.56 2.98
C GLY A 244 12.20 -8.74 3.77
N TYR A 245 12.15 -9.87 3.10
CA TYR A 245 11.67 -11.11 3.68
C TYR A 245 12.40 -12.31 3.08
N PHE A 246 12.31 -13.43 3.78
CA PHE A 246 12.63 -14.73 3.21
C PHE A 246 11.66 -15.79 3.71
N THR A 247 11.54 -16.88 2.93
CA THR A 247 10.84 -18.10 3.31
C THR A 247 11.63 -19.29 2.82
N ALA A 248 12.00 -20.20 3.72
CA ALA A 248 12.63 -21.45 3.43
C ALA A 248 11.66 -22.59 3.75
N SER A 249 11.25 -23.34 2.74
CA SER A 249 10.29 -24.45 2.84
C SER A 249 10.99 -25.78 2.73
N PHE A 250 10.79 -26.65 3.73
CA PHE A 250 11.31 -28.01 3.80
C PHE A 250 10.16 -29.00 3.76
N LYS A 251 10.19 -29.93 2.78
CA LYS A 251 9.20 -30.99 2.58
C LYS A 251 9.91 -32.33 2.50
N PRO A 252 10.57 -32.78 3.59
CA PRO A 252 11.42 -34.01 3.57
C PRO A 252 10.64 -35.27 3.28
N VAL A 253 9.37 -35.31 3.68
CA VAL A 253 8.43 -36.40 3.43
C VAL A 253 7.08 -35.85 2.95
N ARG A 254 6.28 -36.72 2.31
CA ARG A 254 5.06 -36.29 1.59
C ARG A 254 4.02 -35.54 2.46
N ASN A 255 3.95 -35.88 3.74
CA ASN A 255 2.91 -35.39 4.64
C ASN A 255 3.44 -34.35 5.64
N PHE A 256 4.71 -33.97 5.57
CA PHE A 256 5.30 -33.01 6.52
C PHE A 256 5.90 -31.81 5.78
N THR A 257 5.59 -30.63 6.26
CA THR A 257 6.18 -29.36 5.79
C THR A 257 6.66 -28.55 6.99
N ALA A 258 7.87 -28.04 6.90
CA ALA A 258 8.42 -27.06 7.82
C ALA A 258 8.78 -25.80 7.03
N ASP A 259 8.19 -24.68 7.40
CA ASP A 259 8.48 -23.37 6.81
C ASP A 259 9.16 -22.49 7.87
N LEU A 260 10.31 -21.94 7.51
CA LEU A 260 10.99 -20.89 8.25
C LEU A 260 10.86 -19.59 7.46
N SER A 261 10.28 -18.57 8.05
CA SER A 261 10.15 -17.26 7.43
C SER A 261 10.67 -16.14 8.32
N GLY A 262 11.17 -15.09 7.72
CA GLY A 262 11.61 -13.92 8.44
C GLY A 262 11.34 -12.66 7.64
N THR A 263 11.10 -11.56 8.37
CA THR A 263 10.95 -10.22 7.81
C THR A 263 11.96 -9.28 8.46
N CYS A 264 12.55 -8.43 7.65
CA CYS A 264 13.44 -7.39 8.09
C CYS A 264 12.87 -6.03 7.69
N THR A 265 12.67 -5.15 8.66
CA THR A 265 12.22 -3.78 8.43
C THR A 265 13.34 -2.83 8.82
N GLY A 266 13.78 -2.01 7.86
CA GLY A 266 14.80 -1.00 8.07
C GLY A 266 14.29 0.17 8.92
N SER A 267 15.21 1.07 9.23
CA SER A 267 14.93 2.29 9.97
C SER A 267 13.88 3.15 9.27
N MET A 268 12.92 3.66 10.01
CA MET A 268 11.91 4.61 9.56
C MET A 268 11.84 5.82 10.49
N LEU A 269 11.44 6.96 9.96
CA LEU A 269 11.21 8.16 10.74
C LEU A 269 9.89 8.06 11.47
N VAL A 270 9.87 8.37 12.77
CA VAL A 270 8.65 8.41 13.59
C VAL A 270 8.60 9.69 14.39
N GLN A 271 7.40 10.14 14.70
CA GLN A 271 7.13 11.29 15.57
C GLN A 271 7.21 10.83 17.03
N HIS A 272 7.99 11.54 17.83
CA HIS A 272 8.04 11.36 19.27
C HIS A 272 7.62 12.67 19.92
N MET A 273 6.38 12.70 20.42
CA MET A 273 5.74 13.91 20.91
C MET A 273 6.22 14.24 22.32
N ALA A 274 6.31 15.52 22.62
CA ALA A 274 6.62 16.04 23.95
C ALA A 274 5.70 15.46 25.03
N GLY A 275 6.22 15.20 26.22
CA GLY A 275 5.50 14.58 27.33
C GLY A 275 5.55 13.06 27.32
N SER A 276 6.03 12.40 26.28
CA SER A 276 6.25 10.94 26.20
C SER A 276 7.71 10.55 26.45
N GLY A 277 8.35 11.22 27.45
CA GLY A 277 9.75 10.97 27.80
C GLY A 277 10.76 11.93 27.15
N VAL A 278 10.29 12.86 26.30
CA VAL A 278 11.07 13.93 25.69
C VAL A 278 10.48 15.31 26.07
N ALA A 279 11.32 16.33 26.13
CA ALA A 279 10.90 17.69 26.50
C ALA A 279 10.26 18.46 25.34
N GLN A 280 10.62 18.12 24.09
CA GLN A 280 10.14 18.74 22.84
C GLN A 280 9.77 17.65 21.85
N ASP A 281 8.97 17.99 20.86
CA ASP A 281 8.65 17.10 19.75
C ASP A 281 9.91 16.83 18.93
N VAL A 282 10.23 15.56 18.68
CA VAL A 282 11.41 15.14 17.91
C VAL A 282 11.06 14.10 16.87
N ALA A 283 11.57 14.28 15.65
CA ALA A 283 11.53 13.23 14.63
C ALA A 283 12.70 12.27 14.86
N VAL A 284 12.42 11.03 15.22
CA VAL A 284 13.42 10.02 15.58
C VAL A 284 13.42 8.89 14.55
N SER A 285 14.60 8.39 14.21
CA SER A 285 14.72 7.18 13.40
C SER A 285 14.66 5.94 14.28
N THR A 286 13.75 5.00 13.97
CA THR A 286 13.71 3.71 14.66
C THR A 286 14.94 2.88 14.34
N PRO A 287 15.37 1.96 15.20
CA PRO A 287 16.28 0.90 14.80
C PRO A 287 15.62 0.00 13.76
N SER A 288 16.43 -0.69 12.95
CA SER A 288 15.91 -1.81 12.16
C SER A 288 15.53 -2.97 13.08
N PHE A 289 14.51 -3.73 12.69
CA PHE A 289 14.11 -4.92 13.43
C PHE A 289 13.93 -6.12 12.50
N PHE A 290 14.04 -7.30 13.08
CA PHE A 290 13.91 -8.57 12.40
C PHE A 290 12.93 -9.44 13.18
N ASP A 291 11.97 -10.01 12.47
CA ASP A 291 11.00 -10.97 12.98
C ASP A 291 11.14 -12.31 12.27
N MET A 292 11.01 -13.41 13.01
CA MET A 292 11.20 -14.75 12.48
C MET A 292 10.09 -15.69 12.99
N ASN A 293 9.54 -16.46 12.09
CA ASN A 293 8.47 -17.43 12.36
C ASN A 293 8.83 -18.81 11.84
N ILE A 294 8.41 -19.82 12.57
CA ILE A 294 8.45 -21.22 12.15
C ILE A 294 7.03 -21.79 12.12
N ARG A 295 6.71 -22.46 11.02
CA ARG A 295 5.45 -23.19 10.86
C ARG A 295 5.75 -24.65 10.56
N LEU A 296 5.14 -25.55 11.33
CA LEU A 296 5.19 -26.99 11.11
C LEU A 296 3.79 -27.49 10.74
N SER A 297 3.68 -28.27 9.67
CA SER A 297 2.41 -28.83 9.19
C SER A 297 2.58 -30.33 8.92
N TYR A 298 1.61 -31.10 9.39
CA TYR A 298 1.56 -32.53 9.14
C TYR A 298 0.15 -32.95 8.71
N ASP A 299 0.02 -33.53 7.52
CA ASP A 299 -1.25 -33.98 6.97
C ASP A 299 -1.58 -35.39 7.46
N VAL A 300 -2.62 -35.52 8.27
CA VAL A 300 -3.14 -36.82 8.76
C VAL A 300 -4.33 -37.23 7.91
N ARG A 301 -4.27 -38.41 7.31
CA ARG A 301 -5.44 -39.03 6.68
C ARG A 301 -6.17 -39.89 7.72
N ILE A 302 -7.37 -39.48 8.07
CA ILE A 302 -8.29 -40.26 8.89
C ILE A 302 -9.15 -41.05 7.92
N TYR A 303 -9.09 -42.38 7.98
CA TYR A 303 -9.90 -43.33 7.20
C TYR A 303 -11.15 -43.70 7.96
#